data_67b8bcffb0347bfdf2ab575571b9cf62
#
_entry.id   67b8bcffb0347bfdf2ab575571b9cf62
#
_cell.length_a   1.000
_cell.length_b   1.000
_cell.length_c   1.000
_cell.angle_alpha   90.00
_cell.angle_beta   90.00
_cell.angle_gamma   90.00
#
_symmetry.space_group_name_H-M   'P 1'
#
loop_
_entity.id
_entity.type
_entity.pdbx_description
1 polymer ?
#
loop_
_entity_poly.entity_id
_entity_poly.type
_entity_poly.pdbx_seq_one_letter_code
_entity_poly.pdbx_strand_id
1 'polypeptide(L)'
;MKAWYMDDIEGSFTAPHNSGVSVNADYLAKLGIQYTLNPDIEKVAIEQGYKNRDEVGISREALGDEEYKNKLNIFKVEHLHTDIEARLILDGSGYFDVRDRLNNNEKWIRIAVEKGDLIILPPGIFHRFTTDDNGYTRAMRLFTDEPKWQPYNRSNEVEKDPSHLDYLKSIGITA
;
A
#
# COMPACT_ATOMS: atom_id res chain seq x y z
N MET A 1 6.87 0.76 -12.23
CA MET A 1 5.65 0.35 -11.49
C MET A 1 4.58 -0.09 -12.47
N LYS A 2 3.86 -1.12 -12.12
CA LYS A 2 2.68 -1.60 -12.87
C LYS A 2 1.49 -1.69 -11.93
N ALA A 3 0.32 -1.31 -12.41
CA ALA A 3 -0.92 -1.42 -11.67
C ALA A 3 -2.05 -1.86 -12.60
N TRP A 4 -3.03 -2.56 -12.02
CA TRP A 4 -4.19 -3.10 -12.74
C TRP A 4 -5.36 -3.31 -11.81
N TYR A 5 -6.56 -3.37 -12.37
CA TYR A 5 -7.72 -3.85 -11.63
C TYR A 5 -7.59 -5.35 -11.39
N MET A 6 -7.89 -5.76 -10.17
CA MET A 6 -7.86 -7.18 -9.83
C MET A 6 -9.01 -7.93 -10.51
N ASP A 7 -8.76 -9.17 -10.88
CA ASP A 7 -9.80 -10.10 -11.30
C ASP A 7 -10.49 -10.76 -10.09
N ASP A 8 -11.58 -11.50 -10.35
CA ASP A 8 -12.34 -12.22 -9.34
C ASP A 8 -12.05 -13.74 -9.40
N ILE A 9 -10.94 -14.13 -10.01
CA ILE A 9 -10.56 -15.54 -10.16
C ILE A 9 -10.05 -16.06 -8.82
N GLU A 10 -10.58 -17.20 -8.39
CA GLU A 10 -10.11 -17.87 -7.18
C GLU A 10 -8.65 -18.31 -7.34
N GLY A 11 -7.88 -18.19 -6.25
CA GLY A 11 -6.48 -18.57 -6.24
C GLY A 11 -5.72 -17.99 -5.05
N SER A 12 -4.42 -18.21 -5.04
CA SER A 12 -3.55 -17.65 -4.01
C SER A 12 -3.60 -16.12 -4.02
N PHE A 13 -3.72 -15.51 -2.84
CA PHE A 13 -3.70 -14.06 -2.70
C PHE A 13 -2.39 -13.42 -3.19
N THR A 14 -1.30 -14.17 -3.20
CA THR A 14 0.02 -13.76 -3.71
C THR A 14 0.13 -13.83 -5.23
N ALA A 15 -0.85 -14.40 -5.93
CA ALA A 15 -0.90 -14.41 -7.38
C ALA A 15 -1.23 -13.01 -7.93
N PRO A 16 -0.88 -12.71 -9.19
CA PRO A 16 -1.10 -11.38 -9.75
C PRO A 16 -2.55 -10.90 -9.78
N HIS A 17 -3.52 -11.79 -9.93
CA HIS A 17 -4.94 -11.45 -10.08
C HIS A 17 -5.17 -10.30 -11.07
N ASN A 18 -4.49 -10.36 -12.21
CA ASN A 18 -4.52 -9.31 -13.22
C ASN A 18 -5.72 -9.48 -14.17
N SER A 19 -6.66 -8.56 -14.11
CA SER A 19 -7.84 -8.54 -14.99
C SER A 19 -7.53 -8.24 -16.45
N GLY A 20 -6.29 -7.78 -16.76
CA GLY A 20 -5.92 -7.27 -18.09
C GLY A 20 -6.24 -5.78 -18.28
N VAL A 21 -6.87 -5.13 -17.31
CA VAL A 21 -7.18 -3.69 -17.35
C VAL A 21 -6.15 -2.92 -16.53
N SER A 22 -5.23 -2.26 -17.21
CA SER A 22 -4.15 -1.50 -16.59
C SER A 22 -4.66 -0.18 -15.98
N VAL A 23 -3.98 0.24 -14.92
CA VAL A 23 -4.19 1.55 -14.28
C VAL A 23 -2.87 2.32 -14.36
N ASN A 24 -2.89 3.53 -14.90
CA ASN A 24 -1.68 4.34 -15.08
C ASN A 24 -1.36 5.18 -13.84
N ALA A 25 -0.16 5.76 -13.83
CA ALA A 25 0.31 6.60 -12.73
C ALA A 25 -0.54 7.86 -12.53
N ASP A 26 -1.06 8.45 -13.60
CA ASP A 26 -1.91 9.64 -13.51
C ASP A 26 -3.22 9.34 -12.79
N TYR A 27 -3.80 8.17 -13.02
CA TYR A 27 -5.00 7.74 -12.29
C TYR A 27 -4.72 7.49 -10.82
N LEU A 28 -3.59 6.83 -10.51
CA LEU A 28 -3.16 6.63 -9.13
C LEU A 28 -2.90 7.95 -8.40
N ALA A 29 -2.35 8.95 -9.11
CA ALA A 29 -2.18 10.29 -8.55
C ALA A 29 -3.51 10.96 -8.19
N LYS A 30 -4.57 10.74 -8.97
CA LYS A 30 -5.93 11.20 -8.63
C LYS A 30 -6.49 10.55 -7.37
N LEU A 31 -6.04 9.34 -7.05
CA LEU A 31 -6.34 8.65 -5.79
C LEU A 31 -5.43 9.10 -4.63
N GLY A 32 -4.53 10.05 -4.86
CA GLY A 32 -3.59 10.56 -3.87
C GLY A 32 -2.33 9.73 -3.70
N ILE A 33 -2.09 8.75 -4.56
CA ILE A 33 -0.93 7.87 -4.50
C ILE A 33 0.24 8.47 -5.26
N GLN A 34 1.40 8.58 -4.61
CA GLN A 34 2.63 9.05 -5.22
C GLN A 34 3.58 7.87 -5.46
N TYR A 35 4.31 7.93 -6.56
CA TYR A 35 5.27 6.92 -6.95
C TYR A 35 6.53 7.55 -7.53
N THR A 36 7.69 7.02 -7.16
CA THR A 36 8.99 7.42 -7.70
C THR A 36 9.90 6.20 -7.80
N LEU A 37 10.55 6.04 -8.94
CA LEU A 37 11.55 4.98 -9.16
C LEU A 37 12.94 5.50 -8.81
N ASN A 38 13.68 4.74 -8.00
CA ASN A 38 15.05 5.02 -7.59
C ASN A 38 15.24 6.47 -7.10
N PRO A 39 14.44 6.92 -6.10
CA PRO A 39 14.55 8.28 -5.59
C PRO A 39 15.88 8.50 -4.87
N ASP A 40 16.32 9.75 -4.85
CA ASP A 40 17.25 10.20 -3.81
C ASP A 40 16.47 10.31 -2.49
N ILE A 41 16.58 9.26 -1.67
CA ILE A 41 15.74 9.13 -0.48
C ILE A 41 16.03 10.20 0.57
N GLU A 42 17.26 10.68 0.64
CA GLU A 42 17.64 11.75 1.58
C GLU A 42 16.97 13.07 1.18
N LYS A 43 16.95 13.35 -0.12
CA LYS A 43 16.25 14.53 -0.66
C LYS A 43 14.74 14.42 -0.42
N VAL A 44 14.14 13.29 -0.70
CA VAL A 44 12.70 13.04 -0.46
C VAL A 44 12.37 13.21 1.02
N ALA A 45 13.19 12.65 1.91
CA ALA A 45 12.97 12.75 3.35
C ALA A 45 12.96 14.21 3.83
N ILE A 46 13.86 15.04 3.31
CA ILE A 46 13.91 16.48 3.62
C ILE A 46 12.67 17.19 3.06
N GLU A 47 12.37 17.01 1.80
CA GLU A 47 11.27 17.69 1.11
C GLU A 47 9.88 17.33 1.69
N GLN A 48 9.69 16.06 2.09
CA GLN A 48 8.44 15.55 2.65
C GLN A 48 8.38 15.64 4.19
N GLY A 49 9.48 16.00 4.83
CA GLY A 49 9.55 16.11 6.29
C GLY A 49 9.55 14.75 7.01
N TYR A 50 10.11 13.71 6.40
CA TYR A 50 10.28 12.42 7.07
C TYR A 50 11.46 12.45 8.04
N LYS A 51 11.17 12.46 9.33
CA LYS A 51 12.16 12.58 10.40
C LYS A 51 12.65 11.25 10.93
N ASN A 52 11.87 10.19 10.77
CA ASN A 52 12.16 8.86 11.29
C ASN A 52 12.03 7.82 10.19
N ARG A 53 12.80 6.75 10.32
CA ARG A 53 12.75 5.59 9.42
C ARG A 53 13.14 4.32 10.13
N ASP A 54 12.62 3.20 9.64
CA ASP A 54 13.05 1.86 10.01
C ASP A 54 12.97 0.93 8.79
N GLU A 55 13.33 -0.32 8.98
CA GLU A 55 13.22 -1.35 7.94
C GLU A 55 12.36 -2.51 8.42
N VAL A 56 11.57 -3.07 7.50
CA VAL A 56 10.80 -4.29 7.72
C VAL A 56 11.04 -5.26 6.58
N GLY A 57 10.94 -6.55 6.88
CA GLY A 57 11.05 -7.60 5.89
C GLY A 57 10.09 -8.73 6.16
N ILE A 58 9.58 -9.32 5.08
CA ILE A 58 8.82 -10.57 5.08
C ILE A 58 9.52 -11.52 4.12
N SER A 59 9.91 -12.70 4.63
CA SER A 59 10.54 -13.74 3.83
C SER A 59 10.00 -15.10 4.22
N ARG A 60 9.45 -15.83 3.26
CA ARG A 60 9.02 -17.22 3.48
C ARG A 60 10.18 -18.08 3.91
N GLU A 61 11.36 -17.90 3.30
CA GLU A 61 12.56 -18.65 3.62
C GLU A 61 13.03 -18.42 5.07
N ALA A 62 13.04 -17.16 5.51
CA ALA A 62 13.51 -16.80 6.85
C ALA A 62 12.52 -17.14 7.96
N LEU A 63 11.22 -17.00 7.70
CA LEU A 63 10.16 -17.19 8.71
C LEU A 63 9.65 -18.63 8.79
N GLY A 64 9.72 -19.39 7.69
CA GLY A 64 9.02 -20.65 7.51
C GLY A 64 7.55 -20.45 7.12
N ASP A 65 6.92 -21.49 6.58
CA ASP A 65 5.59 -21.39 5.98
C ASP A 65 4.49 -20.91 6.93
N GLU A 66 4.49 -21.37 8.16
CA GLU A 66 3.46 -21.05 9.16
C GLU A 66 3.50 -19.57 9.56
N GLU A 67 4.66 -19.10 10.00
CA GLU A 67 4.85 -17.70 10.41
C GLU A 67 4.65 -16.74 9.24
N TYR A 68 5.13 -17.11 8.07
CA TYR A 68 4.92 -16.36 6.83
C TYR A 68 3.43 -16.19 6.51
N LYS A 69 2.64 -17.27 6.57
CA LYS A 69 1.19 -17.21 6.36
C LYS A 69 0.49 -16.35 7.41
N ASN A 70 0.90 -16.45 8.67
CA ASN A 70 0.33 -15.64 9.75
C ASN A 70 0.54 -14.15 9.49
N LYS A 71 1.73 -13.75 9.08
CA LYS A 71 2.02 -12.34 8.73
C LYS A 71 1.21 -11.87 7.52
N LEU A 72 1.14 -12.68 6.47
CA LEU A 72 0.32 -12.33 5.29
C LEU A 72 -1.17 -12.18 5.64
N ASN A 73 -1.68 -13.02 6.54
CA ASN A 73 -3.07 -12.92 6.99
C ASN A 73 -3.37 -11.62 7.72
N ILE A 74 -2.38 -11.02 8.38
CA ILE A 74 -2.51 -9.70 9.01
C ILE A 74 -2.50 -8.60 7.94
N PHE A 75 -1.53 -8.62 7.03
CA PHE A 75 -1.34 -7.56 6.03
C PHE A 75 -2.41 -7.51 4.94
N LYS A 76 -3.06 -8.62 4.65
CA LYS A 76 -4.13 -8.68 3.64
C LYS A 76 -5.48 -8.14 4.11
N VAL A 77 -5.64 -7.89 5.40
CA VAL A 77 -6.88 -7.31 5.93
C VAL A 77 -6.98 -5.85 5.51
N GLU A 78 -8.11 -5.47 4.92
CA GLU A 78 -8.36 -4.08 4.52
C GLU A 78 -8.37 -3.15 5.72
N HIS A 79 -7.52 -2.14 5.67
CA HIS A 79 -7.32 -1.20 6.78
C HIS A 79 -6.89 0.18 6.27
N LEU A 80 -6.89 1.16 7.18
CA LEU A 80 -6.26 2.46 6.95
C LEU A 80 -5.27 2.78 8.06
N HIS A 81 -4.40 3.72 7.78
CA HIS A 81 -3.58 4.42 8.78
C HIS A 81 -3.98 5.90 8.82
N THR A 82 -3.84 6.53 9.97
CA THR A 82 -4.13 7.96 10.14
C THR A 82 -2.98 8.86 9.69
N ASP A 83 -1.81 8.29 9.43
CA ASP A 83 -0.64 8.96 8.88
C ASP A 83 -0.33 8.49 7.45
N ILE A 84 0.54 9.22 6.77
CA ILE A 84 1.11 8.82 5.48
C ILE A 84 1.81 7.47 5.63
N GLU A 85 1.61 6.60 4.65
CA GLU A 85 2.36 5.37 4.52
C GLU A 85 3.37 5.47 3.37
N ALA A 86 4.64 5.70 3.71
CA ALA A 86 5.73 5.77 2.74
C ALA A 86 6.62 4.55 2.84
N ARG A 87 6.82 3.85 1.71
CA ARG A 87 7.59 2.61 1.61
C ARG A 87 8.54 2.68 0.43
N LEU A 88 9.85 2.57 0.71
CA LEU A 88 10.87 2.34 -0.31
C LEU A 88 11.22 0.85 -0.32
N ILE A 89 11.00 0.18 -1.43
CA ILE A 89 11.34 -1.23 -1.58
C ILE A 89 12.84 -1.37 -1.75
N LEU A 90 13.49 -1.97 -0.77
CA LEU A 90 14.94 -2.15 -0.74
C LEU A 90 15.36 -3.43 -1.45
N ASP A 91 14.52 -4.46 -1.42
CA ASP A 91 14.77 -5.74 -2.07
C ASP A 91 13.47 -6.55 -2.20
N GLY A 92 13.45 -7.48 -3.15
CA GLY A 92 12.26 -8.29 -3.40
C GLY A 92 11.14 -7.53 -4.11
N SER A 93 9.91 -8.00 -3.92
CA SER A 93 8.73 -7.51 -4.63
C SER A 93 7.44 -7.83 -3.85
N GLY A 94 6.36 -7.18 -4.21
CA GLY A 94 5.07 -7.41 -3.58
C GLY A 94 3.96 -6.57 -4.20
N TYR A 95 2.80 -6.58 -3.56
CA TYR A 95 1.62 -5.86 -4.03
C TYR A 95 1.01 -5.00 -2.92
N PHE A 96 0.74 -3.74 -3.26
CA PHE A 96 -0.20 -2.91 -2.52
C PHE A 96 -1.53 -2.91 -3.26
N ASP A 97 -2.59 -3.20 -2.55
CA ASP A 97 -3.95 -3.10 -3.08
C ASP A 97 -4.66 -1.91 -2.46
N VAL A 98 -5.28 -1.09 -3.30
CA VAL A 98 -6.06 0.08 -2.87
C VAL A 98 -7.46 0.04 -3.45
N ARG A 99 -8.42 0.63 -2.74
CA ARG A 99 -9.79 0.79 -3.26
C ARG A 99 -9.87 1.95 -4.24
N ASP A 100 -10.49 1.71 -5.38
CA ASP A 100 -10.82 2.75 -6.34
C ASP A 100 -12.09 3.49 -5.90
N ARG A 101 -11.91 4.53 -5.08
CA ARG A 101 -13.02 5.35 -4.57
C ARG A 101 -13.55 6.35 -5.59
N LEU A 102 -12.87 6.55 -6.72
CA LEU A 102 -13.36 7.38 -7.82
C LEU A 102 -14.41 6.67 -8.68
N ASN A 103 -14.51 5.35 -8.50
CA ASN A 103 -15.52 4.51 -9.12
C ASN A 103 -16.52 4.00 -8.07
N ASN A 104 -17.81 4.02 -8.40
CA ASN A 104 -18.88 3.57 -7.50
C ASN A 104 -18.77 2.10 -7.08
N ASN A 105 -18.01 1.30 -7.82
CA ASN A 105 -17.83 -0.12 -7.55
C ASN A 105 -16.74 -0.43 -6.52
N GLU A 106 -15.96 0.56 -6.10
CA GLU A 106 -14.86 0.40 -5.16
C GLU A 106 -13.95 -0.81 -5.46
N LYS A 107 -13.66 -1.04 -6.73
CA LYS A 107 -12.81 -2.16 -7.15
C LYS A 107 -11.42 -2.05 -6.54
N TRP A 108 -10.80 -3.22 -6.33
CA TRP A 108 -9.40 -3.27 -5.96
C TRP A 108 -8.49 -2.97 -7.16
N ILE A 109 -7.56 -2.05 -6.95
CA ILE A 109 -6.41 -1.83 -7.82
C ILE A 109 -5.20 -2.47 -7.16
N ARG A 110 -4.53 -3.37 -7.86
CA ARG A 110 -3.27 -3.98 -7.40
C ARG A 110 -2.10 -3.25 -8.01
N ILE A 111 -1.18 -2.79 -7.15
CA ILE A 111 0.02 -2.05 -7.52
C ILE A 111 1.22 -2.96 -7.26
N ALA A 112 1.89 -3.39 -8.32
CA ALA A 112 3.10 -4.19 -8.22
C ALA A 112 4.29 -3.28 -7.92
N VAL A 113 5.00 -3.58 -6.84
CA VAL A 113 6.19 -2.87 -6.42
C VAL A 113 7.38 -3.83 -6.36
N GLU A 114 8.55 -3.32 -6.69
CA GLU A 114 9.81 -4.05 -6.66
C GLU A 114 10.95 -3.16 -6.20
N LYS A 115 12.13 -3.74 -6.04
CA LYS A 115 13.33 -3.01 -5.61
C LYS A 115 13.51 -1.69 -6.38
N GLY A 116 13.69 -0.61 -5.64
CA GLY A 116 13.85 0.75 -6.17
C GLY A 116 12.58 1.57 -6.17
N ASP A 117 11.41 0.96 -5.98
CA ASP A 117 10.13 1.66 -5.97
C ASP A 117 9.89 2.36 -4.63
N LEU A 118 9.61 3.66 -4.67
CA LEU A 118 9.02 4.39 -3.56
C LEU A 118 7.53 4.59 -3.84
N ILE A 119 6.69 4.10 -2.93
CA ILE A 119 5.25 4.33 -2.96
C ILE A 119 4.83 5.09 -1.71
N ILE A 120 3.97 6.09 -1.88
CA ILE A 120 3.43 6.89 -0.79
C ILE A 120 1.91 6.85 -0.88
N LEU A 121 1.28 6.28 0.15
CA LEU A 121 -0.16 6.23 0.30
C LEU A 121 -0.61 7.35 1.24
N PRO A 122 -1.67 8.10 0.90
CA PRO A 122 -2.17 9.17 1.75
C PRO A 122 -2.81 8.62 3.05
N PRO A 123 -2.87 9.45 4.11
CA PRO A 123 -3.65 9.09 5.30
C PRO A 123 -5.09 8.78 4.93
N GLY A 124 -5.68 7.81 5.60
CA GLY A 124 -7.10 7.48 5.46
C GLY A 124 -7.49 6.66 4.23
N ILE A 125 -6.56 6.31 3.34
CA ILE A 125 -6.85 5.42 2.22
C ILE A 125 -6.97 3.97 2.72
N PHE A 126 -8.05 3.28 2.33
CA PHE A 126 -8.15 1.84 2.59
C PHE A 126 -7.26 1.07 1.64
N HIS A 127 -6.43 0.22 2.21
CA HIS A 127 -5.44 -0.56 1.49
C HIS A 127 -5.13 -1.87 2.20
N ARG A 128 -4.34 -2.70 1.54
CA ARG A 128 -3.78 -3.94 2.08
C ARG A 128 -2.47 -4.25 1.36
N PHE A 129 -1.69 -5.15 1.90
CA PHE A 129 -0.41 -5.56 1.32
C PHE A 129 -0.28 -7.09 1.29
N THR A 130 0.40 -7.60 0.28
CA THR A 130 0.91 -8.98 0.25
C THR A 130 2.25 -9.03 -0.46
N THR A 131 3.06 -10.03 -0.13
CA THR A 131 4.15 -10.43 -1.02
C THR A 131 3.56 -11.02 -2.30
N ASP A 132 4.35 -11.12 -3.35
CA ASP A 132 4.00 -11.92 -4.51
C ASP A 132 4.45 -13.38 -4.33
N ASP A 133 4.38 -14.18 -5.40
CA ASP A 133 4.75 -15.59 -5.36
C ASP A 133 6.24 -15.83 -5.08
N ASN A 134 7.10 -14.80 -5.18
CA ASN A 134 8.51 -14.90 -4.77
C ASN A 134 8.67 -14.99 -3.26
N GLY A 135 7.67 -14.57 -2.48
CA GLY A 135 7.64 -14.74 -1.04
C GLY A 135 8.65 -13.91 -0.27
N TYR A 136 9.08 -12.77 -0.82
CA TYR A 136 10.07 -11.90 -0.18
C TYR A 136 9.89 -10.44 -0.53
N THR A 137 9.78 -9.58 0.51
CA THR A 137 9.79 -8.13 0.40
C THR A 137 10.58 -7.53 1.56
N ARG A 138 11.51 -6.64 1.28
CA ARG A 138 12.18 -5.81 2.29
C ARG A 138 11.98 -4.34 1.96
N ALA A 139 11.50 -3.56 2.91
CA ALA A 139 11.16 -2.17 2.71
C ALA A 139 11.68 -1.26 3.82
N MET A 140 12.05 -0.04 3.45
CA MET A 140 12.24 1.07 4.38
C MET A 140 10.90 1.75 4.60
N ARG A 141 10.51 1.92 5.87
CA ARG A 141 9.35 2.72 6.26
C ARG A 141 9.83 4.12 6.66
N LEU A 142 9.15 5.13 6.17
CA LEU A 142 9.45 6.53 6.48
C LEU A 142 8.26 7.17 7.20
N PHE A 143 8.57 7.98 8.22
CA PHE A 143 7.57 8.59 9.10
C PHE A 143 7.86 10.08 9.29
N THR A 144 6.80 10.90 9.31
CA THR A 144 6.91 12.34 9.58
C THR A 144 7.19 12.65 11.06
N ASP A 145 6.67 11.82 11.95
CA ASP A 145 6.83 11.93 13.41
C ASP A 145 7.23 10.58 14.01
N GLU A 146 6.89 10.33 15.27
CA GLU A 146 7.06 9.03 15.91
C GLU A 146 6.35 7.95 15.09
N PRO A 147 6.98 6.79 14.89
CA PRO A 147 6.40 5.71 14.11
C PRO A 147 5.05 5.25 14.67
N LYS A 148 4.02 5.26 13.83
CA LYS A 148 2.71 4.72 14.13
C LYS A 148 2.43 3.56 13.20
N TRP A 149 2.31 2.37 13.76
CA TRP A 149 2.11 1.14 12.98
C TRP A 149 0.70 0.60 13.08
N GLN A 150 -0.17 1.24 13.89
CA GLN A 150 -1.49 0.70 14.17
C GLN A 150 -2.38 0.77 12.93
N PRO A 151 -2.85 -0.38 12.42
CA PRO A 151 -3.88 -0.43 11.40
C PRO A 151 -5.26 -0.27 12.04
N TYR A 152 -6.15 0.41 11.34
CA TYR A 152 -7.57 0.47 11.67
C TYR A 152 -8.34 -0.31 10.62
N ASN A 153 -8.75 -1.53 10.97
CA ASN A 153 -9.47 -2.40 10.04
C ASN A 153 -10.79 -1.79 9.63
N ARG A 154 -11.14 -1.92 8.35
CA ARG A 154 -12.35 -1.33 7.79
C ARG A 154 -13.59 -1.82 8.54
N SER A 155 -14.41 -0.87 8.98
CA SER A 155 -15.69 -1.08 9.64
C SER A 155 -16.57 0.16 9.42
N ASN A 156 -17.84 0.07 9.75
CA ASN A 156 -18.75 1.23 9.67
C ASN A 156 -18.29 2.42 10.52
N GLU A 157 -17.56 2.16 11.59
CA GLU A 157 -17.00 3.22 12.45
C GLU A 157 -15.75 3.83 11.81
N VAL A 158 -14.84 2.99 11.30
CA VAL A 158 -13.60 3.44 10.68
C VAL A 158 -13.86 4.19 9.37
N GLU A 159 -14.93 3.89 8.65
CA GLU A 159 -15.35 4.68 7.49
C GLU A 159 -15.73 6.13 7.83
N LYS A 160 -16.03 6.40 9.09
CA LYS A 160 -16.34 7.75 9.60
C LYS A 160 -15.14 8.42 10.25
N ASP A 161 -13.98 7.75 10.27
CA ASP A 161 -12.77 8.34 10.82
C ASP A 161 -12.43 9.65 10.09
N PRO A 162 -12.05 10.73 10.82
CA PRO A 162 -11.70 11.99 10.19
C PRO A 162 -10.64 11.88 9.10
N SER A 163 -9.64 11.01 9.26
CA SER A 163 -8.60 10.80 8.25
C SER A 163 -9.17 10.25 6.95
N HIS A 164 -10.14 9.34 7.03
CA HIS A 164 -10.81 8.79 5.85
C HIS A 164 -11.69 9.83 5.16
N LEU A 165 -12.45 10.62 5.94
CA LEU A 165 -13.30 11.68 5.40
C LEU A 165 -12.46 12.76 4.73
N ASP A 166 -11.33 13.14 5.32
CA ASP A 166 -10.38 14.09 4.75
C ASP A 166 -9.76 13.52 3.46
N TYR A 167 -9.43 12.24 3.44
CA TYR A 167 -8.96 11.56 2.23
C TYR A 167 -10.00 11.65 1.09
N LEU A 168 -11.24 11.27 1.35
CA LEU A 168 -12.31 11.35 0.35
C LEU A 168 -12.47 12.78 -0.20
N LYS A 169 -12.45 13.77 0.67
CA LYS A 169 -12.50 15.17 0.29
C LYS A 169 -11.32 15.57 -0.59
N SER A 170 -10.11 15.09 -0.24
CA SER A 170 -8.88 15.40 -0.99
C SER A 170 -8.91 14.89 -2.43
N ILE A 171 -9.63 13.80 -2.70
CA ILE A 171 -9.80 13.23 -4.04
C ILE A 171 -11.10 13.69 -4.73
N GLY A 172 -11.81 14.65 -4.14
CA GLY A 172 -13.00 15.26 -4.74
C GLY A 172 -14.32 14.54 -4.45
N ILE A 173 -14.36 13.68 -3.44
CA ILE A 173 -15.59 13.00 -3.00
C ILE A 173 -16.15 13.73 -1.78
N THR A 174 -17.36 14.20 -1.89
CA THR A 174 -18.12 14.75 -0.75
C THR A 174 -18.90 13.63 -0.10
N ALA A 175 -18.68 13.46 1.20
CA ALA A 175 -19.44 12.50 1.98
C ALA A 175 -20.86 13.02 2.28
#